data_0853a3146ff709d3320db52b249eaaef
#
_entry.id   0853a3146ff709d3320db52b249eaaef
#
_cell.length_a   1.000
_cell.length_b   1.000
_cell.length_c   1.000
_cell.angle_alpha   90.00
_cell.angle_beta   90.00
_cell.angle_gamma   90.00
#
_symmetry.space_group_name_H-M   'P 1'
#
loop_
_entity.id
_entity.type
_entity.pdbx_description
1 polymer ?
#
loop_
_entity_poly.entity_id
_entity_poly.type
_entity_poly.pdbx_seq_one_letter_code
_entity_poly.pdbx_strand_id
1 'polypeptide(L)'
;MSENIKQKTVLSCWIIFAILIFVHGFEAIVLRMDETVLGENCINKLFGIFAVFIVLRFINWKWEDIGFAKNGFSKGICIGLILGISSFLISYTIEILMLRNQGLKAHLGVFTTGFSLTGEASVHTGIGFILMCVFFNVINVIMEEGTFRGLFYKIVDMDHSMRFALLFQAFLFGIWHIVTPLHNLIDGDINTASFVALGVGYIILAGMMGIKWGLLYRMTGNLYAGMADHFFNNCIATNLLHVITDTGTDDMMIVRVIIAQLLSFAVVIAVWLKRKSA
;
A
#
# COMPACT_ATOMS: atom_id res chain seq x y z
N MET A 1 -19.51 -1.90 -28.10
CA MET A 1 -19.22 -3.13 -27.32
C MET A 1 -20.41 -3.41 -26.41
N SER A 2 -20.91 -4.65 -26.38
CA SER A 2 -22.15 -4.95 -25.66
C SER A 2 -21.98 -4.81 -24.15
N GLU A 3 -23.06 -4.35 -23.47
CA GLU A 3 -23.13 -4.19 -22.02
C GLU A 3 -22.73 -5.47 -21.24
N ASN A 4 -22.96 -6.62 -21.86
CA ASN A 4 -22.60 -7.95 -21.37
C ASN A 4 -21.07 -8.20 -21.25
N ILE A 5 -20.23 -7.56 -22.07
CA ILE A 5 -18.75 -7.69 -21.99
C ILE A 5 -18.23 -6.82 -20.86
N LYS A 6 -18.77 -5.61 -20.69
CA LYS A 6 -18.40 -4.70 -19.59
C LYS A 6 -18.68 -5.30 -18.21
N GLN A 7 -19.82 -5.99 -18.05
CA GLN A 7 -20.13 -6.69 -16.80
C GLN A 7 -19.15 -7.83 -16.51
N LYS A 8 -18.65 -8.52 -17.54
CA LYS A 8 -17.74 -9.66 -17.36
C LYS A 8 -16.37 -9.21 -16.83
N THR A 9 -15.82 -8.06 -17.25
CA THR A 9 -14.52 -7.58 -16.77
C THR A 9 -14.57 -7.21 -15.29
N VAL A 10 -15.60 -6.48 -14.86
CA VAL A 10 -15.81 -6.14 -13.44
C VAL A 10 -16.07 -7.38 -12.60
N LEU A 11 -16.91 -8.30 -13.07
CA LEU A 11 -17.20 -9.56 -12.35
C LEU A 11 -15.94 -10.41 -12.20
N SER A 12 -15.11 -10.52 -13.24
CA SER A 12 -13.85 -11.26 -13.16
C SER A 12 -12.92 -10.66 -12.10
N CYS A 13 -12.78 -9.34 -12.04
CA CYS A 13 -12.00 -8.68 -10.99
C CYS A 13 -12.55 -8.96 -9.60
N TRP A 14 -13.88 -8.95 -9.40
CA TRP A 14 -14.51 -9.29 -8.12
C TRP A 14 -14.25 -10.74 -7.72
N ILE A 15 -14.32 -11.70 -8.64
CA ILE A 15 -14.03 -13.12 -8.36
C ILE A 15 -12.57 -13.28 -7.93
N ILE A 16 -11.63 -12.70 -8.68
CA ILE A 16 -10.20 -12.75 -8.34
C ILE A 16 -9.97 -12.10 -6.97
N PHE A 17 -10.55 -10.93 -6.74
CA PHE A 17 -10.43 -10.21 -5.47
C PHE A 17 -10.98 -11.02 -4.30
N ALA A 18 -12.15 -11.66 -4.47
CA ALA A 18 -12.74 -12.49 -3.42
C ALA A 18 -11.82 -13.66 -3.03
N ILE A 19 -11.16 -14.30 -3.98
CA ILE A 19 -10.18 -15.35 -3.72
C ILE A 19 -8.97 -14.78 -2.97
N LEU A 20 -8.44 -13.65 -3.44
CA LEU A 20 -7.25 -13.03 -2.83
C LEU A 20 -7.51 -12.56 -1.40
N ILE A 21 -8.63 -11.87 -1.14
CA ILE A 21 -8.96 -11.38 0.20
C ILE A 21 -9.31 -12.52 1.17
N PHE A 22 -9.87 -13.62 0.67
CA PHE A 22 -10.06 -14.83 1.46
C PHE A 22 -8.72 -15.42 1.92
N VAL A 23 -7.75 -15.57 1.00
CA VAL A 23 -6.41 -16.07 1.36
C VAL A 23 -5.70 -15.12 2.31
N HIS A 24 -5.82 -13.80 2.10
CA HIS A 24 -5.26 -12.78 2.99
C HIS A 24 -5.88 -12.88 4.40
N GLY A 25 -7.20 -12.94 4.49
CA GLY A 25 -7.87 -13.08 5.78
C GLY A 25 -7.57 -14.42 6.47
N PHE A 26 -7.49 -15.51 5.70
CA PHE A 26 -7.11 -16.82 6.25
C PHE A 26 -5.68 -16.81 6.82
N GLU A 27 -4.73 -16.23 6.11
CA GLU A 27 -3.36 -16.11 6.62
C GLU A 27 -3.31 -15.21 7.87
N ALA A 28 -3.91 -14.03 7.83
CA ALA A 28 -3.85 -13.09 8.95
C ALA A 28 -4.56 -13.60 10.22
N ILE A 29 -5.71 -14.29 10.07
CA ILE A 29 -6.55 -14.67 11.22
C ILE A 29 -6.26 -16.10 11.71
N VAL A 30 -5.92 -17.02 10.78
CA VAL A 30 -5.78 -18.44 11.13
C VAL A 30 -4.33 -18.87 11.19
N LEU A 31 -3.51 -18.52 10.18
CA LEU A 31 -2.10 -18.93 10.14
C LEU A 31 -1.19 -18.03 10.97
N ARG A 32 -1.51 -16.74 11.08
CA ARG A 32 -0.80 -15.74 11.88
C ARG A 32 0.70 -15.74 11.64
N MET A 33 1.09 -15.68 10.35
CA MET A 33 2.51 -15.73 9.99
C MET A 33 3.30 -14.51 10.49
N ASP A 34 2.63 -13.39 10.69
CA ASP A 34 3.17 -12.17 11.29
C ASP A 34 3.54 -12.33 12.79
N GLU A 35 2.92 -13.27 13.50
CA GLU A 35 3.27 -13.60 14.89
C GLU A 35 4.43 -14.61 14.99
N THR A 36 4.95 -15.09 13.85
CA THR A 36 6.07 -16.01 13.79
C THR A 36 7.42 -15.28 13.70
N VAL A 37 8.53 -16.04 13.66
CA VAL A 37 9.88 -15.50 13.45
C VAL A 37 10.00 -14.68 12.15
N LEU A 38 9.09 -14.91 11.17
CA LEU A 38 9.05 -14.14 9.92
C LEU A 38 8.55 -12.71 10.15
N GLY A 39 7.72 -12.48 11.17
CA GLY A 39 7.16 -11.14 11.48
C GLY A 39 6.32 -10.52 10.37
N GLU A 40 5.85 -11.34 9.40
CA GLU A 40 5.19 -10.84 8.21
C GLU A 40 4.28 -11.90 7.57
N ASN A 41 3.09 -11.47 7.15
CA ASN A 41 2.18 -12.28 6.34
C ASN A 41 2.67 -12.30 4.88
N CYS A 42 3.29 -13.38 4.45
CA CYS A 42 3.93 -13.50 3.13
C CYS A 42 3.22 -14.45 2.15
N ILE A 43 2.42 -15.41 2.65
CA ILE A 43 1.73 -16.42 1.82
C ILE A 43 0.72 -15.74 0.90
N ASN A 44 -0.10 -14.83 1.41
CA ASN A 44 -1.07 -14.09 0.60
C ASN A 44 -0.40 -13.29 -0.52
N LYS A 45 0.78 -12.74 -0.25
CA LYS A 45 1.55 -11.93 -1.21
C LYS A 45 2.11 -12.80 -2.34
N LEU A 46 2.71 -13.94 -2.00
CA LEU A 46 3.20 -14.91 -2.99
C LEU A 46 2.04 -15.52 -3.78
N PHE A 47 0.94 -15.87 -3.10
CA PHE A 47 -0.26 -16.36 -3.76
C PHE A 47 -0.84 -15.30 -4.72
N GLY A 48 -0.87 -14.03 -4.34
CA GLY A 48 -1.34 -12.93 -5.18
C GLY A 48 -0.49 -12.78 -6.46
N ILE A 49 0.85 -12.82 -6.33
CA ILE A 49 1.75 -12.80 -7.50
C ILE A 49 1.48 -14.00 -8.41
N PHE A 50 1.31 -15.20 -7.83
CA PHE A 50 1.01 -16.40 -8.57
C PHE A 50 -0.36 -16.32 -9.27
N ALA A 51 -1.38 -15.80 -8.60
CA ALA A 51 -2.70 -15.58 -9.18
C ALA A 51 -2.64 -14.61 -10.37
N VAL A 52 -1.92 -13.49 -10.23
CA VAL A 52 -1.67 -12.56 -11.36
C VAL A 52 -1.00 -13.30 -12.51
N PHE A 53 0.05 -14.10 -12.26
CA PHE A 53 0.71 -14.89 -13.28
C PHE A 53 -0.25 -15.83 -14.02
N ILE A 54 -1.10 -16.56 -13.30
CA ILE A 54 -2.09 -17.48 -13.90
C ILE A 54 -3.08 -16.71 -14.76
N VAL A 55 -3.63 -15.59 -14.26
CA VAL A 55 -4.57 -14.78 -15.03
C VAL A 55 -3.93 -14.23 -16.30
N LEU A 56 -2.71 -13.70 -16.22
CA LEU A 56 -1.97 -13.21 -17.40
C LEU A 56 -1.79 -14.32 -18.45
N ARG A 57 -1.44 -15.54 -18.03
CA ARG A 57 -1.34 -16.71 -18.93
C ARG A 57 -2.67 -17.04 -19.60
N PHE A 58 -3.77 -16.95 -18.84
CA PHE A 58 -5.12 -17.25 -19.32
C PHE A 58 -5.61 -16.28 -20.39
N ILE A 59 -5.28 -14.95 -20.21
CA ILE A 59 -5.68 -13.89 -21.14
C ILE A 59 -4.61 -13.59 -22.21
N ASN A 60 -3.53 -14.38 -22.28
CA ASN A 60 -2.38 -14.19 -23.16
C ASN A 60 -1.68 -12.82 -23.02
N TRP A 61 -1.64 -12.29 -21.80
CA TRP A 61 -0.87 -11.09 -21.47
C TRP A 61 0.47 -11.43 -20.84
N LYS A 62 1.39 -10.45 -20.93
CA LYS A 62 2.70 -10.47 -20.27
C LYS A 62 2.73 -9.51 -19.09
N TRP A 63 3.71 -9.67 -18.23
CA TRP A 63 3.96 -8.71 -17.15
C TRP A 63 4.16 -7.27 -17.64
N GLU A 64 4.72 -7.10 -18.82
CA GLU A 64 4.91 -5.81 -19.48
C GLU A 64 3.56 -5.12 -19.79
N ASP A 65 2.53 -5.89 -20.14
CA ASP A 65 1.20 -5.38 -20.50
C ASP A 65 0.48 -4.77 -19.28
N ILE A 66 0.81 -5.22 -18.08
CA ILE A 66 0.28 -4.67 -16.82
C ILE A 66 1.21 -3.66 -16.16
N GLY A 67 2.29 -3.23 -16.83
CA GLY A 67 3.15 -2.12 -16.41
C GLY A 67 4.51 -2.48 -15.83
N PHE A 68 4.92 -3.76 -15.84
CA PHE A 68 6.29 -4.16 -15.52
C PHE A 68 7.22 -4.07 -16.75
N ALA A 69 7.07 -3.01 -17.53
CA ALA A 69 7.89 -2.78 -18.72
C ALA A 69 9.30 -2.31 -18.35
N LYS A 70 10.35 -2.86 -19.00
CA LYS A 70 11.74 -2.46 -18.73
C LYS A 70 12.00 -0.99 -19.03
N ASN A 71 11.31 -0.44 -20.01
CA ASN A 71 11.44 0.96 -20.36
C ASN A 71 10.85 1.86 -19.26
N GLY A 72 11.60 2.88 -18.86
CA GLY A 72 11.18 3.82 -17.83
C GLY A 72 11.36 3.33 -16.39
N PHE A 73 11.99 2.16 -16.14
CA PHE A 73 12.24 1.62 -14.81
C PHE A 73 12.93 2.64 -13.90
N SER A 74 14.15 3.05 -14.24
CA SER A 74 14.93 3.97 -13.39
C SER A 74 14.24 5.31 -13.20
N LYS A 75 13.62 5.86 -14.25
CA LYS A 75 12.85 7.10 -14.16
C LYS A 75 11.65 6.96 -13.22
N GLY A 76 10.93 5.84 -13.31
CA GLY A 76 9.80 5.55 -12.42
C GLY A 76 10.25 5.47 -10.96
N ILE A 77 11.28 4.68 -10.69
CA ILE A 77 11.85 4.56 -9.33
C ILE A 77 12.26 5.94 -8.78
N CYS A 78 13.00 6.74 -9.57
CA CYS A 78 13.40 8.09 -9.13
C CYS A 78 12.19 8.99 -8.82
N ILE A 79 11.15 8.98 -9.66
CA ILE A 79 9.93 9.78 -9.42
C ILE A 79 9.26 9.37 -8.10
N GLY A 80 9.06 8.05 -7.88
CA GLY A 80 8.41 7.56 -6.68
C GLY A 80 9.23 7.83 -5.41
N LEU A 81 10.55 7.61 -5.45
CA LEU A 81 11.43 7.90 -4.32
C LEU A 81 11.47 9.40 -3.99
N ILE A 82 11.57 10.28 -4.99
CA ILE A 82 11.55 11.73 -4.75
C ILE A 82 10.23 12.14 -4.10
N LEU A 83 9.10 11.59 -4.57
CA LEU A 83 7.78 11.87 -4.02
C LEU A 83 7.68 11.38 -2.57
N GLY A 84 8.07 10.14 -2.29
CA GLY A 84 8.07 9.56 -0.95
C GLY A 84 9.00 10.31 0.00
N ILE A 85 10.27 10.47 -0.36
CA ILE A 85 11.26 11.16 0.47
C ILE A 85 10.81 12.58 0.81
N SER A 86 10.37 13.36 -0.19
CA SER A 86 10.00 14.76 0.05
C SER A 86 8.77 14.90 0.95
N SER A 87 7.74 14.08 0.74
CA SER A 87 6.53 14.13 1.55
C SER A 87 6.76 13.64 2.98
N PHE A 88 7.53 12.58 3.17
CA PHE A 88 7.86 12.06 4.49
C PHE A 88 8.87 12.94 5.24
N LEU A 89 9.83 13.57 4.56
CA LEU A 89 10.73 14.54 5.19
C LEU A 89 9.94 15.68 5.85
N ILE A 90 8.93 16.20 5.14
CA ILE A 90 8.04 17.24 5.69
C ILE A 90 7.24 16.70 6.88
N SER A 91 6.63 15.52 6.75
CA SER A 91 5.78 14.97 7.82
C SER A 91 6.56 14.58 9.07
N TYR A 92 7.76 14.00 8.96
CA TYR A 92 8.65 13.74 10.08
C TYR A 92 9.09 15.04 10.77
N THR A 93 9.38 16.07 9.99
CA THR A 93 9.72 17.39 10.54
C THR A 93 8.56 17.95 11.35
N ILE A 94 7.34 17.90 10.83
CA ILE A 94 6.13 18.35 11.53
C ILE A 94 5.92 17.56 12.81
N GLU A 95 5.99 16.22 12.76
CA GLU A 95 5.81 15.34 13.91
C GLU A 95 6.83 15.66 15.02
N ILE A 96 8.12 15.72 14.69
CA ILE A 96 9.18 16.02 15.66
C ILE A 96 8.98 17.40 16.28
N LEU A 97 8.60 18.40 15.49
CA LEU A 97 8.32 19.74 16.01
C LEU A 97 7.10 19.75 16.94
N MET A 98 6.03 19.03 16.61
CA MET A 98 4.84 18.90 17.45
C MET A 98 5.16 18.24 18.80
N LEU A 99 5.90 17.13 18.78
CA LEU A 99 6.31 16.40 19.98
C LEU A 99 7.24 17.25 20.86
N ARG A 100 8.21 17.93 20.26
CA ARG A 100 9.10 18.85 21.01
C ARG A 100 8.36 20.04 21.60
N ASN A 101 7.35 20.56 20.91
CA ASN A 101 6.51 21.64 21.46
C ASN A 101 5.64 21.16 22.64
N GLN A 102 5.40 19.85 22.77
CA GLN A 102 4.78 19.22 23.93
C GLN A 102 5.79 18.94 25.08
N GLY A 103 7.06 19.29 24.91
CA GLY A 103 8.12 19.08 25.89
C GLY A 103 8.83 17.72 25.80
N LEU A 104 8.50 16.89 24.80
CA LEU A 104 9.08 15.55 24.62
C LEU A 104 10.44 15.61 23.88
N LYS A 105 11.35 14.69 24.22
CA LYS A 105 12.68 14.59 23.57
C LYS A 105 12.59 13.71 22.33
N ALA A 106 11.99 14.21 21.26
CA ALA A 106 11.82 13.47 20.02
C ALA A 106 13.10 13.41 19.18
N HIS A 107 13.46 12.18 18.71
CA HIS A 107 14.58 11.91 17.81
C HIS A 107 14.25 10.73 16.87
N LEU A 108 15.03 10.56 15.80
CA LEU A 108 14.87 9.46 14.87
C LEU A 108 15.65 8.22 15.34
N GLY A 109 15.05 7.03 15.16
CA GLY A 109 15.68 5.73 15.36
C GLY A 109 15.48 4.83 14.15
N VAL A 110 16.40 3.88 13.95
CA VAL A 110 16.36 2.90 12.86
C VAL A 110 16.38 1.49 13.43
N PHE A 111 15.27 0.78 13.29
CA PHE A 111 15.11 -0.63 13.66
C PHE A 111 13.88 -1.19 12.92
N THR A 112 13.67 -2.49 12.96
CA THR A 112 12.46 -3.10 12.40
C THR A 112 11.45 -3.38 13.49
N THR A 113 10.19 -3.10 13.19
CA THR A 113 9.05 -3.55 13.99
C THR A 113 8.11 -4.38 13.11
N GLY A 114 7.39 -5.35 13.69
CA GLY A 114 6.18 -5.86 13.04
C GLY A 114 5.14 -4.73 12.95
N PHE A 115 4.30 -4.74 11.95
CA PHE A 115 3.20 -3.77 11.87
C PHE A 115 2.16 -4.12 12.96
N SER A 116 2.05 -3.27 13.97
CA SER A 116 1.03 -3.40 15.01
C SER A 116 0.36 -2.04 15.22
N LEU A 117 -0.99 -2.04 15.23
CA LEU A 117 -1.77 -0.84 15.55
C LEU A 117 -1.97 -0.68 17.07
N THR A 118 -1.86 -1.73 17.85
CA THR A 118 -2.34 -1.78 19.23
C THR A 118 -1.40 -2.50 20.19
N GLY A 119 -0.38 -3.23 19.69
CA GLY A 119 0.51 -4.03 20.50
C GLY A 119 1.94 -3.50 20.59
N GLU A 120 2.70 -3.95 21.59
CA GLU A 120 4.14 -3.75 21.64
C GLU A 120 4.80 -4.61 20.55
N ALA A 121 5.10 -3.98 19.41
CA ALA A 121 5.84 -4.65 18.35
C ALA A 121 7.26 -4.96 18.84
N SER A 122 7.72 -6.19 18.61
CA SER A 122 9.10 -6.58 18.94
C SER A 122 10.10 -5.74 18.13
N VAL A 123 11.06 -5.13 18.82
CA VAL A 123 12.10 -4.30 18.19
C VAL A 123 13.28 -5.17 17.81
N HIS A 124 13.66 -5.12 16.53
CA HIS A 124 14.81 -5.86 16.01
C HIS A 124 15.80 -4.93 15.30
N THR A 125 17.04 -4.89 15.79
CA THR A 125 18.11 -4.04 15.24
C THR A 125 19.10 -4.82 14.36
N GLY A 126 18.99 -6.15 14.29
CA GLY A 126 19.89 -6.99 13.51
C GLY A 126 19.73 -6.80 12.01
N ILE A 127 20.86 -6.76 11.27
CA ILE A 127 20.87 -6.59 9.81
C ILE A 127 20.01 -7.63 9.07
N GLY A 128 19.92 -8.86 9.59
CA GLY A 128 19.08 -9.92 9.03
C GLY A 128 17.59 -9.52 9.02
N PHE A 129 17.09 -8.93 10.09
CA PHE A 129 15.71 -8.46 10.19
C PHE A 129 15.45 -7.26 9.25
N ILE A 130 16.42 -6.35 9.12
CA ILE A 130 16.32 -5.23 8.17
C ILE A 130 16.23 -5.78 6.73
N LEU A 131 17.06 -6.75 6.36
CA LEU A 131 17.01 -7.36 5.04
C LEU A 131 15.71 -8.12 4.80
N MET A 132 15.17 -8.82 5.80
CA MET A 132 13.85 -9.47 5.71
C MET A 132 12.74 -8.44 5.53
N CYS A 133 12.74 -7.36 6.29
CA CYS A 133 11.79 -6.26 6.15
C CYS A 133 11.80 -5.70 4.72
N VAL A 134 12.98 -5.37 4.19
CA VAL A 134 13.14 -4.89 2.80
C VAL A 134 12.60 -5.93 1.81
N PHE A 135 12.97 -7.19 1.95
CA PHE A 135 12.57 -8.27 1.05
C PHE A 135 11.05 -8.46 1.02
N PHE A 136 10.40 -8.56 2.18
CA PHE A 136 8.95 -8.75 2.23
C PHE A 136 8.18 -7.51 1.75
N ASN A 137 8.69 -6.31 2.00
CA ASN A 137 8.08 -5.09 1.46
C ASN A 137 8.21 -4.99 -0.07
N VAL A 138 9.30 -5.47 -0.66
CA VAL A 138 9.43 -5.58 -2.13
C VAL A 138 8.38 -6.54 -2.69
N ILE A 139 8.23 -7.73 -2.09
CA ILE A 139 7.22 -8.72 -2.50
C ILE A 139 5.81 -8.15 -2.33
N ASN A 140 5.53 -7.48 -1.21
CA ASN A 140 4.24 -6.85 -0.96
C ASN A 140 3.87 -5.85 -2.06
N VAL A 141 4.79 -4.94 -2.36
CA VAL A 141 4.55 -3.89 -3.35
C VAL A 141 4.41 -4.46 -4.76
N ILE A 142 5.18 -5.50 -5.12
CA ILE A 142 5.01 -6.21 -6.40
C ILE A 142 3.61 -6.81 -6.50
N MET A 143 3.16 -7.47 -5.45
CA MET A 143 1.83 -8.09 -5.40
C MET A 143 0.73 -7.04 -5.49
N GLU A 144 0.75 -6.03 -4.64
CA GLU A 144 -0.34 -5.07 -4.56
C GLU A 144 -0.39 -4.15 -5.80
N GLU A 145 0.74 -3.58 -6.23
CA GLU A 145 0.74 -2.75 -7.44
C GLU A 145 0.45 -3.58 -8.70
N GLY A 146 1.00 -4.79 -8.78
CA GLY A 146 0.73 -5.72 -9.88
C GLY A 146 -0.73 -6.12 -9.98
N THR A 147 -1.38 -6.40 -8.84
CA THR A 147 -2.79 -6.80 -8.78
C THR A 147 -3.72 -5.62 -9.05
N PHE A 148 -3.60 -4.55 -8.27
CA PHE A 148 -4.59 -3.48 -8.29
C PHE A 148 -4.36 -2.50 -9.45
N ARG A 149 -3.14 -1.96 -9.62
CA ARG A 149 -2.82 -0.96 -10.67
C ARG A 149 -2.46 -1.62 -11.99
N GLY A 150 -1.83 -2.78 -11.91
CA GLY A 150 -1.52 -3.59 -13.09
C GLY A 150 -2.76 -4.30 -13.63
N LEU A 151 -3.18 -5.38 -12.98
CA LEU A 151 -4.19 -6.29 -13.52
C LEU A 151 -5.60 -5.68 -13.49
N PHE A 152 -6.14 -5.33 -12.32
CA PHE A 152 -7.53 -4.88 -12.19
C PHE A 152 -7.79 -3.58 -12.96
N TYR A 153 -6.91 -2.60 -12.80
CA TYR A 153 -7.04 -1.35 -13.56
C TYR A 153 -7.07 -1.62 -15.06
N LYS A 154 -6.14 -2.41 -15.59
CA LYS A 154 -6.03 -2.67 -17.04
C LYS A 154 -7.21 -3.45 -17.59
N ILE A 155 -7.68 -4.50 -16.88
CA ILE A 155 -8.84 -5.27 -17.31
C ILE A 155 -10.08 -4.37 -17.39
N VAL A 156 -10.29 -3.52 -16.39
CA VAL A 156 -11.46 -2.65 -16.34
C VAL A 156 -11.34 -1.47 -17.34
N ASP A 157 -10.13 -0.91 -17.53
CA ASP A 157 -9.88 0.20 -18.49
C ASP A 157 -10.11 -0.20 -19.96
N MET A 158 -10.11 -1.52 -20.28
CA MET A 158 -10.44 -1.99 -21.63
C MET A 158 -11.89 -1.70 -22.04
N ASP A 159 -12.81 -1.76 -21.08
CA ASP A 159 -14.25 -1.77 -21.36
C ASP A 159 -15.00 -0.61 -20.70
N HIS A 160 -14.35 0.08 -19.76
CA HIS A 160 -14.92 1.18 -19.01
C HIS A 160 -14.08 2.45 -19.14
N SER A 161 -14.61 3.56 -18.62
CA SER A 161 -13.84 4.80 -18.59
C SER A 161 -12.65 4.68 -17.64
N MET A 162 -11.56 5.37 -17.97
CA MET A 162 -10.37 5.48 -17.13
C MET A 162 -10.69 5.89 -15.68
N ARG A 163 -11.67 6.80 -15.50
CA ARG A 163 -12.10 7.23 -14.17
C ARG A 163 -12.74 6.09 -13.39
N PHE A 164 -13.60 5.31 -14.04
CA PHE A 164 -14.22 4.15 -13.40
C PHE A 164 -13.18 3.10 -13.03
N ALA A 165 -12.29 2.74 -13.95
CA ALA A 165 -11.22 1.78 -13.69
C ALA A 165 -10.31 2.23 -12.51
N LEU A 166 -9.97 3.53 -12.48
CA LEU A 166 -9.16 4.12 -11.41
C LEU A 166 -9.85 4.03 -10.05
N LEU A 167 -11.12 4.42 -9.97
CA LEU A 167 -11.89 4.39 -8.73
C LEU A 167 -12.20 2.95 -8.29
N PHE A 168 -12.50 2.06 -9.23
CA PHE A 168 -12.80 0.66 -8.94
C PHE A 168 -11.62 -0.07 -8.30
N GLN A 169 -10.42 0.01 -8.89
CA GLN A 169 -9.23 -0.62 -8.29
C GLN A 169 -8.87 0.01 -6.94
N ALA A 170 -9.04 1.34 -6.80
CA ALA A 170 -8.77 2.05 -5.56
C ALA A 170 -9.76 1.64 -4.45
N PHE A 171 -11.02 1.42 -4.78
CA PHE A 171 -12.02 0.91 -3.85
C PHE A 171 -11.69 -0.51 -3.39
N LEU A 172 -11.34 -1.42 -4.30
CA LEU A 172 -10.91 -2.77 -3.94
C LEU A 172 -9.65 -2.75 -3.06
N PHE A 173 -8.71 -1.86 -3.37
CA PHE A 173 -7.50 -1.67 -2.56
C PHE A 173 -7.82 -1.15 -1.15
N GLY A 174 -8.80 -0.26 -1.02
CA GLY A 174 -9.30 0.16 0.29
C GLY A 174 -9.89 -1.00 1.09
N ILE A 175 -10.75 -1.82 0.45
CA ILE A 175 -11.35 -3.02 1.08
C ILE A 175 -10.27 -4.04 1.48
N TRP A 176 -9.21 -4.20 0.71
CA TRP A 176 -8.08 -5.09 1.01
C TRP A 176 -7.52 -4.87 2.41
N HIS A 177 -7.48 -3.63 2.87
CA HIS A 177 -6.91 -3.25 4.16
C HIS A 177 -7.86 -3.46 5.37
N ILE A 178 -9.12 -3.87 5.14
CA ILE A 178 -10.07 -4.18 6.25
C ILE A 178 -9.62 -5.42 7.03
N VAL A 179 -8.82 -6.30 6.45
CA VAL A 179 -8.34 -7.52 7.11
C VAL A 179 -7.59 -7.18 8.41
N THR A 180 -6.77 -6.13 8.43
CA THR A 180 -6.02 -5.72 9.63
C THR A 180 -6.93 -5.33 10.80
N PRO A 181 -7.87 -4.37 10.70
CA PRO A 181 -8.78 -4.08 11.81
C PRO A 181 -9.73 -5.23 12.13
N LEU A 182 -10.05 -6.13 11.18
CA LEU A 182 -10.82 -7.33 11.45
C LEU A 182 -10.04 -8.32 12.33
N HIS A 183 -8.75 -8.51 12.06
CA HIS A 183 -7.85 -9.32 12.90
C HIS A 183 -7.83 -8.77 14.33
N ASN A 184 -7.57 -7.47 14.52
CA ASN A 184 -7.54 -6.82 15.82
C ASN A 184 -8.90 -6.93 16.58
N LEU A 185 -10.03 -6.91 15.85
CA LEU A 185 -11.34 -7.11 16.46
C LEU A 185 -11.53 -8.55 16.97
N ILE A 186 -11.08 -9.54 16.19
CA ILE A 186 -11.17 -10.98 16.55
C ILE A 186 -10.29 -11.26 17.78
N ASP A 187 -9.13 -10.65 17.89
CA ASP A 187 -8.22 -10.80 19.03
C ASP A 187 -8.69 -10.03 20.28
N GLY A 188 -9.68 -9.16 20.13
CA GLY A 188 -10.20 -8.36 21.24
C GLY A 188 -9.37 -7.11 21.56
N ASP A 189 -8.39 -6.77 20.71
CA ASP A 189 -7.55 -5.57 20.85
C ASP A 189 -8.33 -4.29 20.65
N ILE A 190 -9.38 -4.36 19.85
CA ILE A 190 -10.27 -3.23 19.57
C ILE A 190 -11.75 -3.66 19.73
N ASN A 191 -12.61 -2.70 20.04
CA ASN A 191 -14.04 -2.91 20.05
C ASN A 191 -14.69 -2.69 18.68
N THR A 192 -15.98 -3.04 18.54
CA THR A 192 -16.74 -2.91 17.30
C THR A 192 -16.77 -1.46 16.76
N ALA A 193 -16.87 -0.45 17.63
CA ALA A 193 -16.87 0.94 17.20
C ALA A 193 -15.52 1.37 16.61
N SER A 194 -14.43 0.95 17.25
CA SER A 194 -13.07 1.16 16.73
C SER A 194 -12.84 0.40 15.41
N PHE A 195 -13.34 -0.82 15.29
CA PHE A 195 -13.29 -1.59 14.05
C PHE A 195 -13.96 -0.84 12.89
N VAL A 196 -15.17 -0.32 13.09
CA VAL A 196 -15.88 0.45 12.06
C VAL A 196 -15.11 1.73 11.71
N ALA A 197 -14.64 2.48 12.71
CA ALA A 197 -13.89 3.72 12.50
C ALA A 197 -12.58 3.48 11.73
N LEU A 198 -11.79 2.49 12.14
CA LEU A 198 -10.55 2.12 11.48
C LEU A 198 -10.80 1.56 10.08
N GLY A 199 -11.82 0.68 9.90
CA GLY A 199 -12.18 0.14 8.60
C GLY A 199 -12.54 1.23 7.58
N VAL A 200 -13.35 2.21 7.98
CA VAL A 200 -13.67 3.39 7.14
C VAL A 200 -12.40 4.21 6.87
N GLY A 201 -11.59 4.45 7.89
CA GLY A 201 -10.32 5.17 7.76
C GLY A 201 -9.37 4.51 6.76
N TYR A 202 -9.23 3.18 6.83
CA TYR A 202 -8.41 2.42 5.88
C TYR A 202 -8.96 2.48 4.45
N ILE A 203 -10.29 2.33 4.26
CA ILE A 203 -10.90 2.44 2.92
C ILE A 203 -10.59 3.81 2.31
N ILE A 204 -10.74 4.88 3.09
CA ILE A 204 -10.51 6.24 2.60
C ILE A 204 -9.02 6.46 2.31
N LEU A 205 -8.13 6.16 3.26
CA LEU A 205 -6.70 6.43 3.14
C LEU A 205 -6.07 5.55 2.05
N ALA A 206 -6.26 4.23 2.11
CA ALA A 206 -5.74 3.30 1.12
C ALA A 206 -6.38 3.53 -0.26
N GLY A 207 -7.68 3.83 -0.32
CA GLY A 207 -8.35 4.23 -1.56
C GLY A 207 -7.73 5.48 -2.19
N MET A 208 -7.44 6.50 -1.39
CA MET A 208 -6.74 7.71 -1.84
C MET A 208 -5.33 7.39 -2.38
N MET A 209 -4.57 6.55 -1.67
CA MET A 209 -3.27 6.05 -2.15
C MET A 209 -3.44 5.25 -3.44
N GLY A 210 -4.49 4.44 -3.54
CA GLY A 210 -4.86 3.71 -4.75
C GLY A 210 -5.08 4.60 -5.97
N ILE A 211 -5.76 5.72 -5.78
CA ILE A 211 -5.93 6.74 -6.83
C ILE A 211 -4.58 7.38 -7.18
N LYS A 212 -3.78 7.77 -6.19
CA LYS A 212 -2.46 8.38 -6.38
C LYS A 212 -1.56 7.51 -7.24
N TRP A 213 -1.37 6.24 -6.87
CA TRP A 213 -0.50 5.32 -7.60
C TRP A 213 -1.07 4.93 -8.97
N GLY A 214 -2.39 4.81 -9.09
CA GLY A 214 -3.04 4.64 -10.39
C GLY A 214 -2.83 5.83 -11.35
N LEU A 215 -2.84 7.06 -10.84
CA LEU A 215 -2.49 8.25 -11.63
C LEU A 215 -1.01 8.27 -12.01
N LEU A 216 -0.10 7.90 -11.10
CA LEU A 216 1.33 7.73 -11.41
C LEU A 216 1.52 6.70 -12.53
N TYR A 217 0.85 5.54 -12.42
CA TYR A 217 0.87 4.53 -13.48
C TYR A 217 0.41 5.11 -14.82
N ARG A 218 -0.71 5.84 -14.82
CA ARG A 218 -1.25 6.45 -16.04
C ARG A 218 -0.32 7.50 -16.65
N MET A 219 0.38 8.28 -15.82
CA MET A 219 1.30 9.32 -16.25
C MET A 219 2.65 8.78 -16.76
N THR A 220 3.12 7.67 -16.21
CA THR A 220 4.45 7.11 -16.52
C THR A 220 4.41 5.94 -17.49
N GLY A 221 3.25 5.29 -17.65
CA GLY A 221 3.07 4.07 -18.46
C GLY A 221 3.64 2.81 -17.82
N ASN A 222 4.12 2.89 -16.56
CA ASN A 222 4.65 1.74 -15.81
C ASN A 222 4.33 1.86 -14.32
N LEU A 223 4.47 0.75 -13.57
CA LEU A 223 4.14 0.67 -12.15
C LEU A 223 5.21 1.27 -11.23
N TYR A 224 6.44 1.48 -11.71
CA TYR A 224 7.61 1.70 -10.86
C TYR A 224 7.56 2.98 -10.01
N ALA A 225 6.88 4.03 -10.48
CA ALA A 225 6.73 5.25 -9.69
C ALA A 225 5.78 5.01 -8.49
N GLY A 226 4.67 4.31 -8.71
CA GLY A 226 3.77 3.88 -7.63
C GLY A 226 4.47 2.91 -6.68
N MET A 227 5.16 1.90 -7.22
CA MET A 227 5.90 0.90 -6.42
C MET A 227 6.96 1.54 -5.52
N ALA A 228 7.72 2.50 -6.02
CA ALA A 228 8.79 3.13 -5.25
C ALA A 228 8.25 4.03 -4.13
N ASP A 229 7.20 4.81 -4.38
CA ASP A 229 6.52 5.61 -3.36
C ASP A 229 5.83 4.72 -2.31
N HIS A 230 5.20 3.64 -2.75
CA HIS A 230 4.57 2.64 -1.89
C HIS A 230 5.61 1.91 -1.01
N PHE A 231 6.70 1.45 -1.60
CA PHE A 231 7.79 0.84 -0.87
C PHE A 231 8.37 1.79 0.18
N PHE A 232 8.58 3.06 -0.17
CA PHE A 232 9.08 4.05 0.78
C PHE A 232 8.11 4.22 1.96
N ASN A 233 6.82 4.31 1.70
CA ASN A 233 5.80 4.38 2.74
C ASN A 233 5.85 3.18 3.68
N ASN A 234 5.81 1.96 3.14
CA ASN A 234 5.71 0.75 3.96
C ASN A 234 7.04 0.39 4.62
N CYS A 235 8.11 0.26 3.83
CA CYS A 235 9.39 -0.22 4.31
C CYS A 235 10.11 0.84 5.14
N ILE A 236 10.28 2.04 4.59
CA ILE A 236 11.11 3.06 5.22
C ILE A 236 10.35 3.80 6.31
N ALA A 237 9.20 4.37 5.97
CA ALA A 237 8.51 5.31 6.86
C ALA A 237 7.61 4.63 7.92
N THR A 238 7.27 3.36 7.74
CA THR A 238 6.41 2.63 8.69
C THR A 238 7.19 1.58 9.47
N ASN A 239 8.13 0.87 8.82
CA ASN A 239 8.77 -0.30 9.41
C ASN A 239 10.25 -0.12 9.78
N LEU A 240 10.94 0.93 9.33
CA LEU A 240 12.38 1.11 9.58
C LEU A 240 12.76 2.41 10.27
N LEU A 241 12.11 3.52 9.92
CA LEU A 241 12.45 4.84 10.45
C LEU A 241 11.38 5.30 11.42
N HIS A 242 11.72 5.33 12.69
CA HIS A 242 10.80 5.59 13.81
C HIS A 242 11.09 6.93 14.47
N VAL A 243 10.06 7.53 15.08
CA VAL A 243 10.22 8.67 15.97
C VAL A 243 10.14 8.15 17.40
N ILE A 244 11.23 8.33 18.15
CA ILE A 244 11.36 7.88 19.53
C ILE A 244 11.26 9.11 20.44
N THR A 245 10.52 8.98 21.53
CA THR A 245 10.42 9.96 22.61
C THR A 245 10.83 9.34 23.94
N ASP A 246 10.88 10.13 24.98
CA ASP A 246 11.05 9.65 26.36
C ASP A 246 9.80 8.95 26.94
N THR A 247 8.68 8.96 26.21
CA THR A 247 7.41 8.31 26.61
C THR A 247 7.01 7.13 25.73
N GLY A 248 7.51 7.03 24.51
CA GLY A 248 7.11 5.96 23.58
C GLY A 248 7.79 6.04 22.22
N THR A 249 7.33 5.19 21.33
CA THR A 249 7.80 5.13 19.94
C THR A 249 6.61 5.25 19.01
N ASP A 250 6.72 6.12 18.01
CA ASP A 250 5.74 6.29 16.93
C ASP A 250 4.31 6.66 17.37
N ASP A 251 4.17 7.33 18.51
CA ASP A 251 2.87 7.76 19.06
C ASP A 251 2.04 8.57 18.05
N MET A 252 2.68 9.24 17.09
CA MET A 252 2.03 10.04 16.04
C MET A 252 2.23 9.47 14.63
N MET A 253 2.60 8.19 14.47
CA MET A 253 2.86 7.57 13.16
C MET A 253 1.68 7.73 12.19
N ILE A 254 0.45 7.53 12.65
CA ILE A 254 -0.75 7.67 11.80
C ILE A 254 -0.87 9.10 11.28
N VAL A 255 -0.63 10.11 12.12
CA VAL A 255 -0.66 11.52 11.72
C VAL A 255 0.44 11.81 10.69
N ARG A 256 1.67 11.31 10.92
CA ARG A 256 2.79 11.39 9.99
C ARG A 256 2.42 10.83 8.63
N VAL A 257 1.86 9.61 8.58
CA VAL A 257 1.45 8.95 7.34
C VAL A 257 0.36 9.75 6.63
N ILE A 258 -0.67 10.21 7.34
CA ILE A 258 -1.75 11.01 6.74
C ILE A 258 -1.20 12.29 6.11
N ILE A 259 -0.35 13.03 6.81
CA ILE A 259 0.26 14.27 6.29
C ILE A 259 1.07 13.97 5.01
N ALA A 260 1.94 12.97 5.05
CA ALA A 260 2.77 12.60 3.89
C ALA A 260 1.92 12.19 2.69
N GLN A 261 0.88 11.38 2.91
CA GLN A 261 0.01 10.89 1.85
C GLN A 261 -0.85 12.01 1.25
N LEU A 262 -1.37 12.94 2.06
CA LEU A 262 -2.11 14.11 1.57
C LEU A 262 -1.21 15.03 0.73
N LEU A 263 0.01 15.30 1.18
CA LEU A 263 0.98 16.12 0.43
C LEU A 263 1.32 15.49 -0.92
N SER A 264 1.74 14.21 -0.91
CA SER A 264 2.09 13.51 -2.14
C SER A 264 0.90 13.35 -3.09
N PHE A 265 -0.30 13.10 -2.58
CA PHE A 265 -1.53 13.06 -3.37
C PHE A 265 -1.83 14.40 -4.02
N ALA A 266 -1.74 15.51 -3.28
CA ALA A 266 -1.95 16.85 -3.82
C ALA A 266 -0.98 17.17 -4.97
N VAL A 267 0.30 16.81 -4.81
CA VAL A 267 1.31 16.98 -5.87
C VAL A 267 0.95 16.17 -7.11
N VAL A 268 0.58 14.90 -6.96
CA VAL A 268 0.22 14.03 -8.09
C VAL A 268 -1.02 14.55 -8.82
N ILE A 269 -2.05 14.98 -8.09
CA ILE A 269 -3.26 15.59 -8.67
C ILE A 269 -2.90 16.89 -9.44
N ALA A 270 -2.11 17.77 -8.85
CA ALA A 270 -1.70 19.01 -9.51
C ALA A 270 -0.96 18.76 -10.83
N VAL A 271 -0.01 17.81 -10.84
CA VAL A 271 0.72 17.41 -12.05
C VAL A 271 -0.23 16.78 -13.08
N TRP A 272 -1.16 15.93 -12.64
CA TRP A 272 -2.15 15.33 -13.51
C TRP A 272 -3.06 16.36 -14.20
N LEU A 273 -3.58 17.31 -13.42
CA LEU A 273 -4.45 18.37 -13.96
C LEU A 273 -3.70 19.27 -14.96
N LYS A 274 -2.46 19.66 -14.63
CA LYS A 274 -1.62 20.44 -15.55
C LYS A 274 -1.38 19.74 -16.88
N ARG A 275 -1.12 18.43 -16.87
CA ARG A 275 -0.93 17.64 -18.10
C ARG A 275 -2.18 17.50 -18.95
N LYS A 276 -3.36 17.64 -18.35
CA LYS A 276 -4.63 17.53 -19.04
C LYS A 276 -5.06 18.85 -19.71
N SER A 277 -4.51 19.97 -19.24
CA SER A 277 -4.76 21.31 -19.78
C SER A 277 -3.70 21.76 -20.81
N ALA A 278 -2.60 21.02 -20.96
CA ALA A 278 -1.57 21.21 -21.99
C ALA A 278 -1.81 20.29 -23.19
#